data_97ad5d60bc7c00c87ee7db5ad7fae6dc
#
_entry.id   97ad5d60bc7c00c87ee7db5ad7fae6dc
#
_cell.length_a   1.000
_cell.length_b   1.000
_cell.length_c   1.000
_cell.angle_alpha   90.00
_cell.angle_beta   90.00
_cell.angle_gamma   90.00
#
_symmetry.space_group_name_H-M   'P 1'
#
loop_
_entity.id
_entity.type
_entity.pdbx_description
1 polymer ?
#
loop_
_entity_poly.entity_id
_entity_poly.type
_entity_poly.pdbx_seq_one_letter_code
_entity_poly.pdbx_strand_id
1 'polypeptide(L)'
;MVNLFIRSLWNRRGTALLTIFSISVSITLLLGVENIRQGVRTSFSSAVSGTDIIVGARGGSLQLLLYSIFRIGNAPNNLSWESYNEFRNNKRVKWTIPISLGDSHRGFRVLGTNQDYFKYFRYGSKKKLEFSKGKSFSELFDAVIGSEVARNLNYQLNEDIIIAHGTGNKSFLKHDDRPFKVVGILRPTGTPVDQTVHVSLEGITAMHIDWESGAPPMEGESLSSEVILKRDLKSEEITSFLIGLKSKIHVFSLQREINSYREEPLSAIMPGVALQELWNILRTAETGLRVISWFVLFAGLLGMITALLSGLNERRREMAILRSVGAGPSTISFLLIFEAMVLTFTGILFGLFFLYITLFVSRPLLETFFGLFLPINPPSFKDLIILGVIILTAMFMGIIPAIKAYRQSLVDGMTIRL
;
A
#
# COMPACT_ATOMS: atom_id res chain seq x y z
N MET A 1 -4.59 32.73 -36.00
CA MET A 1 -3.90 31.42 -35.95
C MET A 1 -4.58 30.47 -34.94
N VAL A 2 -4.77 30.85 -33.70
CA VAL A 2 -5.41 29.99 -32.68
C VAL A 2 -6.83 29.55 -33.05
N ASN A 3 -7.68 30.43 -33.56
CA ASN A 3 -9.05 30.11 -34.01
C ASN A 3 -9.09 29.13 -35.21
N LEU A 4 -8.14 29.22 -36.09
CA LEU A 4 -8.00 28.27 -37.21
C LEU A 4 -7.56 26.88 -36.71
N PHE A 5 -6.65 26.86 -35.75
CA PHE A 5 -6.18 25.63 -35.11
C PHE A 5 -7.32 24.91 -34.38
N ILE A 6 -8.10 25.64 -33.57
CA ILE A 6 -9.25 25.04 -32.84
C ILE A 6 -10.30 24.49 -33.82
N ARG A 7 -10.64 25.22 -34.88
CA ARG A 7 -11.61 24.73 -35.88
C ARG A 7 -11.09 23.50 -36.63
N SER A 8 -9.80 23.44 -36.96
CA SER A 8 -9.19 22.28 -37.58
C SER A 8 -9.17 21.04 -36.66
N LEU A 9 -8.91 21.20 -35.38
CA LEU A 9 -9.05 20.12 -34.39
C LEU A 9 -10.49 19.66 -34.24
N TRP A 10 -11.46 20.58 -34.29
CA TRP A 10 -12.87 20.26 -34.15
C TRP A 10 -13.39 19.42 -35.32
N ASN A 11 -12.92 19.68 -36.55
CA ASN A 11 -13.26 18.88 -37.71
C ASN A 11 -12.78 17.43 -37.62
N ARG A 12 -11.76 17.13 -36.74
CA ARG A 12 -11.16 15.83 -36.51
C ARG A 12 -11.29 15.35 -35.08
N ARG A 13 -12.38 15.78 -34.44
CA ARG A 13 -12.63 15.46 -33.02
C ARG A 13 -12.46 13.97 -32.71
N GLY A 14 -12.80 13.06 -33.64
CA GLY A 14 -12.64 11.62 -33.44
C GLY A 14 -11.20 11.18 -33.24
N THR A 15 -10.33 11.53 -34.18
CA THR A 15 -8.89 11.17 -34.12
C THR A 15 -8.16 11.92 -33.00
N ALA A 16 -8.50 13.20 -32.75
CA ALA A 16 -7.95 13.97 -31.66
C ALA A 16 -8.35 13.40 -30.29
N LEU A 17 -9.63 13.06 -30.10
CA LEU A 17 -10.12 12.44 -28.86
C LEU A 17 -9.48 11.07 -28.61
N LEU A 18 -9.35 10.22 -29.64
CA LEU A 18 -8.68 8.93 -29.50
C LEU A 18 -7.21 9.09 -29.12
N THR A 19 -6.53 10.06 -29.70
CA THR A 19 -5.13 10.37 -29.37
C THR A 19 -5.00 10.87 -27.93
N ILE A 20 -5.84 11.83 -27.50
CA ILE A 20 -5.88 12.34 -26.13
C ILE A 20 -6.19 11.20 -25.17
N PHE A 21 -7.16 10.36 -25.47
CA PHE A 21 -7.53 9.22 -24.64
C PHE A 21 -6.38 8.21 -24.50
N SER A 22 -5.72 7.84 -25.61
CA SER A 22 -4.56 6.94 -25.61
C SER A 22 -3.42 7.46 -24.74
N ILE A 23 -3.08 8.75 -24.87
CA ILE A 23 -2.06 9.40 -24.05
C ILE A 23 -2.51 9.46 -22.59
N SER A 24 -3.78 9.78 -22.33
CA SER A 24 -4.34 9.84 -20.97
C SER A 24 -4.23 8.50 -20.25
N VAL A 25 -4.62 7.40 -20.91
CA VAL A 25 -4.50 6.04 -20.36
C VAL A 25 -3.04 5.70 -20.07
N SER A 26 -2.13 6.05 -21.00
CA SER A 26 -0.69 5.82 -20.84
C SER A 26 -0.12 6.57 -19.62
N ILE A 27 -0.50 7.84 -19.43
CA ILE A 27 -0.08 8.66 -18.28
C ILE A 27 -0.67 8.12 -16.99
N THR A 28 -1.97 7.77 -17.01
CA THR A 28 -2.64 7.17 -15.83
C THR A 28 -1.92 5.89 -15.40
N LEU A 29 -1.57 5.02 -16.34
CA LEU A 29 -0.87 3.78 -16.05
C LEU A 29 0.54 4.04 -15.50
N LEU A 30 1.32 4.90 -16.17
CA LEU A 30 2.70 5.20 -15.78
C LEU A 30 2.80 5.79 -14.38
N LEU A 31 2.02 6.84 -14.10
CA LEU A 31 2.02 7.50 -12.80
C LEU A 31 1.28 6.68 -11.75
N GLY A 32 0.24 5.91 -12.13
CA GLY A 32 -0.51 5.04 -11.24
C GLY A 32 0.36 3.93 -10.66
N VAL A 33 1.11 3.23 -11.49
CA VAL A 33 2.08 2.21 -11.04
C VAL A 33 3.09 2.80 -10.06
N GLU A 34 3.64 3.99 -10.38
CA GLU A 34 4.61 4.65 -9.50
C GLU A 34 3.98 5.10 -8.16
N ASN A 35 2.77 5.65 -8.16
CA ASN A 35 2.04 6.04 -6.96
C ASN A 35 1.73 4.84 -6.06
N ILE A 36 1.20 3.75 -6.63
CA ILE A 36 0.92 2.51 -5.87
C ILE A 36 2.22 1.98 -5.26
N ARG A 37 3.28 1.89 -6.04
CA ARG A 37 4.59 1.44 -5.58
C ARG A 37 5.12 2.25 -4.40
N GLN A 38 5.08 3.58 -4.50
CA GLN A 38 5.53 4.47 -3.42
C GLN A 38 4.62 4.38 -2.21
N GLY A 39 3.31 4.32 -2.40
CA GLY A 39 2.33 4.17 -1.34
C GLY A 39 2.54 2.88 -0.54
N VAL A 40 2.69 1.74 -1.23
CA VAL A 40 2.99 0.44 -0.60
C VAL A 40 4.29 0.51 0.21
N ARG A 41 5.38 1.01 -0.39
CA ARG A 41 6.66 1.17 0.32
C ARG A 41 6.55 2.04 1.57
N THR A 42 5.84 3.15 1.47
CA THR A 42 5.64 4.07 2.60
C THR A 42 4.82 3.43 3.71
N SER A 43 3.72 2.74 3.35
CA SER A 43 2.86 2.04 4.30
C SER A 43 3.64 0.96 5.07
N PHE A 44 4.38 0.10 4.34
CA PHE A 44 5.18 -0.94 4.97
C PHE A 44 6.31 -0.37 5.84
N SER A 45 7.05 0.62 5.36
CA SER A 45 8.11 1.26 6.16
C SER A 45 7.56 1.95 7.40
N SER A 46 6.34 2.49 7.32
CA SER A 46 5.66 3.12 8.44
C SER A 46 5.31 2.13 9.56
N ALA A 47 4.93 0.91 9.22
CA ALA A 47 4.50 -0.10 10.18
C ALA A 47 5.65 -0.64 11.07
N VAL A 48 6.91 -0.57 10.62
CA VAL A 48 8.08 -1.08 11.37
C VAL A 48 8.86 0.01 12.12
N SER A 49 8.33 1.22 12.17
CA SER A 49 9.02 2.36 12.75
C SER A 49 9.27 2.18 14.25
N GLY A 50 10.50 2.35 14.68
CA GLY A 50 10.87 2.37 16.11
C GLY A 50 11.18 1.01 16.75
N THR A 51 11.01 -0.11 16.02
CA THR A 51 11.40 -1.45 16.48
C THR A 51 12.82 -1.76 15.98
N ASP A 52 13.70 -2.19 16.87
CA ASP A 52 15.09 -2.49 16.52
C ASP A 52 15.27 -3.97 16.10
N ILE A 53 14.64 -4.90 16.80
CA ILE A 53 14.68 -6.34 16.53
C ILE A 53 13.28 -6.94 16.70
N ILE A 54 12.93 -7.91 15.86
CA ILE A 54 11.78 -8.79 16.01
C ILE A 54 12.31 -10.20 16.25
N VAL A 55 11.75 -10.89 17.25
CA VAL A 55 12.13 -12.25 17.60
C VAL A 55 10.91 -13.16 17.51
N GLY A 56 11.11 -14.34 16.96
CA GLY A 56 10.11 -15.40 16.88
C GLY A 56 10.77 -16.78 16.77
N ALA A 57 9.98 -17.83 16.62
CA ALA A 57 10.50 -19.16 16.33
C ALA A 57 11.33 -19.18 15.07
N ARG A 58 12.31 -20.09 14.99
CA ARG A 58 13.24 -20.18 13.83
C ARG A 58 12.48 -20.36 12.52
N GLY A 59 12.70 -19.42 11.60
CA GLY A 59 12.03 -19.36 10.31
C GLY A 59 12.67 -18.34 9.38
N GLY A 60 12.01 -18.05 8.27
CA GLY A 60 12.46 -17.02 7.32
C GLY A 60 12.29 -15.60 7.87
N SER A 61 13.26 -14.73 7.60
CA SER A 61 13.24 -13.31 8.03
C SER A 61 11.98 -12.58 7.55
N LEU A 62 11.62 -12.79 6.29
CA LEU A 62 10.43 -12.19 5.69
C LEU A 62 9.14 -12.74 6.32
N GLN A 63 9.07 -14.06 6.57
CA GLN A 63 7.91 -14.67 7.22
C GLN A 63 7.69 -14.08 8.61
N LEU A 64 8.77 -14.01 9.42
CA LEU A 64 8.72 -13.42 10.76
C LEU A 64 8.24 -11.96 10.74
N LEU A 65 8.74 -11.17 9.80
CA LEU A 65 8.28 -9.78 9.60
C LEU A 65 6.79 -9.72 9.23
N LEU A 66 6.35 -10.56 8.28
CA LEU A 66 4.99 -10.53 7.75
C LEU A 66 3.96 -10.89 8.83
N TYR A 67 4.15 -11.96 9.60
CA TYR A 67 3.16 -12.29 10.62
C TYR A 67 3.23 -11.37 11.83
N SER A 68 4.43 -10.98 12.28
CA SER A 68 4.57 -10.20 13.52
C SER A 68 4.11 -8.73 13.38
N ILE A 69 4.36 -8.11 12.22
CA ILE A 69 4.03 -6.68 11.99
C ILE A 69 2.81 -6.54 11.10
N PHE A 70 2.78 -7.27 9.97
CA PHE A 70 1.74 -7.08 8.94
C PHE A 70 0.51 -7.95 9.15
N ARG A 71 0.54 -8.89 10.11
CA ARG A 71 -0.55 -9.84 10.39
C ARG A 71 -0.87 -10.75 9.18
N ILE A 72 0.11 -10.93 8.29
CA ILE A 72 -0.01 -11.75 7.07
C ILE A 72 0.65 -13.11 7.31
N GLY A 73 -0.10 -14.18 7.07
CA GLY A 73 0.38 -15.54 7.31
C GLY A 73 0.32 -15.95 8.78
N ASN A 74 0.96 -17.07 9.09
CA ASN A 74 1.01 -17.65 10.44
C ASN A 74 2.45 -17.94 10.82
N ALA A 75 2.72 -17.94 12.13
CA ALA A 75 3.98 -18.40 12.67
C ALA A 75 4.11 -19.93 12.49
N PRO A 76 5.33 -20.43 12.23
CA PRO A 76 5.55 -21.88 12.17
C PRO A 76 5.38 -22.55 13.53
N ASN A 77 5.82 -21.89 14.60
CA ASN A 77 5.69 -22.31 15.99
C ASN A 77 5.57 -21.09 16.90
N ASN A 78 5.14 -21.30 18.12
CA ASN A 78 5.26 -20.34 19.21
C ASN A 78 6.65 -20.47 19.86
N LEU A 79 6.97 -19.52 20.73
CA LEU A 79 8.15 -19.52 21.57
C LEU A 79 7.74 -19.46 23.07
N SER A 80 8.56 -20.02 23.93
CA SER A 80 8.29 -20.13 25.35
C SER A 80 8.33 -18.77 26.06
N TRP A 81 7.54 -18.64 27.11
CA TRP A 81 7.54 -17.45 27.97
C TRP A 81 8.87 -17.28 28.72
N GLU A 82 9.57 -18.39 29.01
CA GLU A 82 10.91 -18.41 29.63
C GLU A 82 11.92 -17.71 28.72
N SER A 83 11.98 -18.08 27.44
CA SER A 83 12.85 -17.45 26.46
C SER A 83 12.55 -15.96 26.30
N TYR A 84 11.27 -15.57 26.26
CA TYR A 84 10.89 -14.16 26.23
C TYR A 84 11.41 -13.40 27.46
N ASN A 85 11.22 -13.95 28.66
CA ASN A 85 11.65 -13.29 29.91
C ASN A 85 13.16 -13.14 30.00
N GLU A 86 13.95 -14.10 29.51
CA GLU A 86 15.40 -14.00 29.45
C GLU A 86 15.83 -12.77 28.66
N PHE A 87 15.32 -12.60 27.45
CA PHE A 87 15.66 -11.46 26.62
C PHE A 87 15.03 -10.16 27.08
N ARG A 88 13.84 -10.17 27.67
CA ARG A 88 13.22 -9.01 28.33
C ARG A 88 14.10 -8.43 29.42
N ASN A 89 14.77 -9.28 30.21
CA ASN A 89 15.62 -8.89 31.32
C ASN A 89 17.06 -8.57 30.90
N ASN A 90 17.40 -8.66 29.61
CA ASN A 90 18.75 -8.37 29.12
C ASN A 90 19.10 -6.88 29.29
N LYS A 91 20.27 -6.60 29.84
CA LYS A 91 20.75 -5.22 30.18
C LYS A 91 20.74 -4.24 29.00
N ARG A 92 20.85 -4.73 27.76
CA ARG A 92 20.86 -3.94 26.52
C ARG A 92 19.47 -3.54 26.05
N VAL A 93 18.45 -4.25 26.53
CA VAL A 93 17.04 -4.05 26.15
C VAL A 93 16.46 -2.88 26.94
N LYS A 94 15.72 -2.05 26.27
CA LYS A 94 14.98 -0.92 26.85
C LYS A 94 13.52 -1.28 27.11
N TRP A 95 12.90 -1.95 26.15
CA TRP A 95 11.50 -2.41 26.21
C TRP A 95 11.32 -3.63 25.33
N THR A 96 10.33 -4.44 25.65
CA THR A 96 9.85 -5.54 24.82
C THR A 96 8.34 -5.48 24.71
N ILE A 97 7.80 -5.94 23.62
CA ILE A 97 6.35 -6.05 23.38
C ILE A 97 6.09 -7.49 22.94
N PRO A 98 5.45 -8.32 23.77
CA PRO A 98 5.04 -9.66 23.38
C PRO A 98 3.86 -9.60 22.42
N ILE A 99 3.79 -10.57 21.52
CA ILE A 99 2.77 -10.71 20.48
C ILE A 99 2.29 -12.16 20.46
N SER A 100 1.01 -12.37 20.70
CA SER A 100 0.32 -13.63 20.52
C SER A 100 -0.71 -13.49 19.39
N LEU A 101 -0.65 -14.40 18.42
CA LEU A 101 -1.51 -14.43 17.22
C LEU A 101 -2.07 -15.85 17.08
N GLY A 102 -3.29 -15.97 16.64
CA GLY A 102 -3.95 -17.27 16.42
C GLY A 102 -5.43 -17.10 16.20
N ASP A 103 -5.98 -16.04 16.74
CA ASP A 103 -7.40 -15.78 16.79
C ASP A 103 -7.83 -14.66 15.84
N SER A 104 -9.15 -14.60 15.62
CA SER A 104 -9.75 -13.56 14.79
C SER A 104 -11.14 -13.16 15.32
N HIS A 105 -11.57 -11.98 14.89
CA HIS A 105 -12.90 -11.48 15.12
C HIS A 105 -13.49 -11.02 13.79
N ARG A 106 -14.51 -11.72 13.27
CA ARG A 106 -15.20 -11.38 12.00
C ARG A 106 -14.25 -11.07 10.84
N GLY A 107 -13.15 -11.85 10.73
CA GLY A 107 -12.14 -11.69 9.68
C GLY A 107 -10.98 -10.75 10.03
N PHE A 108 -11.07 -9.99 11.12
CA PHE A 108 -9.97 -9.18 11.64
C PHE A 108 -9.09 -9.99 12.59
N ARG A 109 -7.77 -9.83 12.48
CA ARG A 109 -6.82 -10.50 13.37
C ARG A 109 -6.93 -9.98 14.79
N VAL A 110 -6.84 -10.91 15.75
CA VAL A 110 -6.71 -10.59 17.17
C VAL A 110 -5.23 -10.66 17.55
N LEU A 111 -4.78 -9.68 18.29
CA LEU A 111 -3.43 -9.54 18.83
C LEU A 111 -3.49 -9.56 20.33
N GLY A 112 -3.01 -10.64 20.96
CA GLY A 112 -2.68 -10.68 22.38
C GLY A 112 -1.36 -9.95 22.62
N THR A 113 -1.38 -8.98 23.55
CA THR A 113 -0.19 -8.19 23.89
C THR A 113 -0.32 -7.58 25.29
N ASN A 114 0.63 -6.75 25.70
CA ASN A 114 0.59 -6.02 26.95
C ASN A 114 0.46 -4.50 26.74
N GLN A 115 0.33 -3.74 27.84
CA GLN A 115 0.18 -2.28 27.77
C GLN A 115 1.40 -1.56 27.18
N ASP A 116 2.57 -2.20 27.17
CA ASP A 116 3.78 -1.66 26.54
C ASP A 116 3.63 -1.48 25.04
N TYR A 117 2.70 -2.21 24.39
CA TYR A 117 2.33 -2.00 23.01
C TYR A 117 1.89 -0.55 22.75
N PHE A 118 0.94 -0.03 23.52
CA PHE A 118 0.45 1.35 23.36
C PHE A 118 1.49 2.38 23.77
N LYS A 119 2.36 2.03 24.71
CA LYS A 119 3.40 2.94 25.21
C LYS A 119 4.60 3.05 24.27
N TYR A 120 5.06 1.95 23.69
CA TYR A 120 6.34 1.89 22.96
C TYR A 120 6.20 1.65 21.46
N PHE A 121 5.15 1.01 20.98
CA PHE A 121 4.96 0.85 19.54
C PHE A 121 4.91 2.21 18.84
N ARG A 122 5.56 2.30 17.67
CA ARG A 122 5.64 3.52 16.88
C ARG A 122 5.37 3.21 15.42
N TYR A 123 4.76 4.17 14.72
CA TYR A 123 4.49 4.09 13.30
C TYR A 123 4.89 5.39 12.56
N GLY A 124 5.01 5.33 11.25
CA GLY A 124 5.40 6.48 10.43
C GLY A 124 6.71 7.11 10.88
N SER A 125 6.70 8.41 11.10
CA SER A 125 7.85 9.14 11.64
C SER A 125 7.95 9.03 13.17
N LYS A 126 7.88 7.80 13.72
CA LYS A 126 7.92 7.48 15.16
C LYS A 126 6.76 8.08 15.96
N LYS A 127 5.58 8.20 15.36
CA LYS A 127 4.37 8.64 16.05
C LYS A 127 3.92 7.59 17.05
N LYS A 128 3.35 8.03 18.17
CA LYS A 128 2.71 7.16 19.18
C LYS A 128 1.32 6.75 18.71
N LEU A 129 0.85 5.60 19.20
CA LEU A 129 -0.56 5.25 19.09
C LEU A 129 -1.39 6.21 19.94
N GLU A 130 -2.47 6.72 19.37
CA GLU A 130 -3.41 7.62 20.03
C GLU A 130 -4.81 7.01 19.99
N PHE A 131 -5.58 7.24 21.05
CA PHE A 131 -6.98 6.84 21.11
C PHE A 131 -7.85 7.93 20.49
N SER A 132 -8.79 7.53 19.63
CA SER A 132 -9.88 8.42 19.19
C SER A 132 -10.98 8.47 20.24
N LYS A 133 -11.23 7.34 20.93
CA LYS A 133 -12.19 7.21 22.02
C LYS A 133 -11.68 6.18 23.03
N GLY A 134 -12.03 6.36 24.30
CA GLY A 134 -11.68 5.40 25.35
C GLY A 134 -10.21 5.42 25.77
N LYS A 135 -9.72 4.27 26.24
CA LYS A 135 -8.38 4.08 26.83
C LYS A 135 -7.81 2.69 26.48
N SER A 136 -6.56 2.43 26.89
CA SER A 136 -5.97 1.07 26.80
C SER A 136 -6.73 0.09 27.70
N PHE A 137 -6.64 -1.19 27.39
CA PHE A 137 -7.23 -2.25 28.22
C PHE A 137 -6.59 -2.26 29.63
N SER A 138 -7.40 -2.52 30.64
CA SER A 138 -6.97 -2.61 32.05
C SER A 138 -7.53 -3.85 32.75
N GLU A 139 -8.67 -4.34 32.27
CA GLU A 139 -9.32 -5.55 32.76
C GLU A 139 -9.05 -6.74 31.82
N LEU A 140 -9.29 -7.96 32.32
CA LEU A 140 -8.95 -9.21 31.65
C LEU A 140 -9.57 -9.32 30.23
N PHE A 141 -10.87 -9.01 30.14
CA PHE A 141 -11.66 -9.09 28.91
C PHE A 141 -11.89 -7.73 28.25
N ASP A 142 -10.97 -6.81 28.44
CA ASP A 142 -10.97 -5.55 27.71
C ASP A 142 -10.36 -5.73 26.31
N ALA A 143 -10.95 -5.07 25.31
CA ALA A 143 -10.43 -5.00 23.96
C ALA A 143 -10.23 -3.55 23.50
N VAL A 144 -9.15 -3.32 22.77
CA VAL A 144 -8.89 -2.09 22.03
C VAL A 144 -8.92 -2.43 20.55
N ILE A 145 -9.74 -1.71 19.78
CA ILE A 145 -9.90 -1.98 18.35
C ILE A 145 -9.25 -0.90 17.49
N GLY A 146 -8.72 -1.32 16.34
CA GLY A 146 -8.21 -0.41 15.32
C GLY A 146 -9.33 0.38 14.65
N SER A 147 -8.98 1.49 14.02
CA SER A 147 -9.94 2.41 13.39
C SER A 147 -10.79 1.76 12.29
N GLU A 148 -10.20 0.84 11.50
CA GLU A 148 -10.90 0.12 10.43
C GLU A 148 -11.87 -0.93 10.99
N VAL A 149 -11.48 -1.63 12.07
CA VAL A 149 -12.36 -2.57 12.76
C VAL A 149 -13.61 -1.83 13.25
N ALA A 150 -13.42 -0.68 13.93
CA ALA A 150 -14.53 0.13 14.43
C ALA A 150 -15.44 0.62 13.30
N ARG A 151 -14.87 1.08 12.18
CA ARG A 151 -15.61 1.60 11.03
C ARG A 151 -16.38 0.51 10.30
N ASN A 152 -15.71 -0.59 9.98
CA ASN A 152 -16.30 -1.65 9.13
C ASN A 152 -17.36 -2.46 9.86
N LEU A 153 -17.24 -2.62 11.16
CA LEU A 153 -18.18 -3.36 12.00
C LEU A 153 -19.13 -2.45 12.79
N ASN A 154 -19.02 -1.10 12.61
CA ASN A 154 -19.80 -0.07 13.30
C ASN A 154 -19.74 -0.16 14.83
N TYR A 155 -18.59 -0.58 15.40
CA TYR A 155 -18.44 -0.72 16.84
C TYR A 155 -18.24 0.61 17.56
N GLN A 156 -18.86 0.68 18.75
CA GLN A 156 -18.72 1.76 19.71
C GLN A 156 -18.07 1.26 21.01
N LEU A 157 -17.77 2.20 21.93
CA LEU A 157 -17.30 1.83 23.26
C LEU A 157 -18.37 1.05 24.04
N ASN A 158 -17.93 0.13 24.86
CA ASN A 158 -18.71 -0.76 25.71
C ASN A 158 -19.54 -1.84 24.98
N GLU A 159 -19.34 -2.02 23.67
CA GLU A 159 -19.91 -3.14 22.95
C GLU A 159 -19.08 -4.40 23.15
N ASP A 160 -19.76 -5.55 23.16
CA ASP A 160 -19.14 -6.85 23.35
C ASP A 160 -18.71 -7.44 22.00
N ILE A 161 -17.52 -8.02 21.97
CA ILE A 161 -16.96 -8.71 20.81
C ILE A 161 -16.60 -10.14 21.17
N ILE A 162 -16.91 -11.07 20.25
CA ILE A 162 -16.65 -12.50 20.42
C ILE A 162 -15.44 -12.85 19.59
N ILE A 163 -14.42 -13.41 20.22
CA ILE A 163 -13.20 -13.89 19.55
C ILE A 163 -13.42 -15.36 19.16
N ALA A 164 -12.82 -15.73 18.05
CA ALA A 164 -12.95 -17.06 17.51
C ALA A 164 -11.60 -17.59 16.98
N HIS A 165 -11.40 -18.89 17.07
CA HIS A 165 -10.18 -19.52 16.56
C HIS A 165 -10.05 -19.44 15.05
N GLY A 166 -8.82 -19.26 14.58
CA GLY A 166 -8.47 -19.28 13.18
C GLY A 166 -8.56 -17.91 12.50
N THR A 167 -8.28 -17.87 11.20
CA THR A 167 -8.04 -16.64 10.45
C THR A 167 -9.09 -16.33 9.38
N GLY A 168 -10.20 -17.04 9.37
CA GLY A 168 -11.25 -16.94 8.35
C GLY A 168 -12.57 -16.35 8.85
N ASN A 169 -13.41 -15.91 7.90
CA ASN A 169 -14.80 -15.47 8.18
C ASN A 169 -15.73 -16.61 8.67
N LYS A 170 -15.27 -17.86 8.61
CA LYS A 170 -15.99 -19.06 9.06
C LYS A 170 -15.16 -19.76 10.10
N SER A 171 -15.16 -19.25 11.32
CA SER A 171 -14.65 -19.99 12.45
C SER A 171 -15.76 -20.89 12.99
N PHE A 172 -15.47 -22.18 13.14
CA PHE A 172 -16.40 -23.18 13.67
C PHE A 172 -16.45 -23.16 15.20
N LEU A 173 -15.45 -22.53 15.84
CA LEU A 173 -15.26 -22.53 17.29
C LEU A 173 -15.22 -21.08 17.78
N LYS A 174 -16.29 -20.64 18.44
CA LYS A 174 -16.44 -19.29 18.98
C LYS A 174 -16.42 -19.37 20.50
N HIS A 175 -15.84 -18.37 21.13
CA HIS A 175 -15.87 -18.19 22.57
C HIS A 175 -17.04 -17.26 22.97
N ASP A 176 -18.27 -17.72 22.73
CA ASP A 176 -19.50 -16.97 23.01
C ASP A 176 -19.72 -16.78 24.53
N ASP A 177 -19.09 -17.63 25.35
CA ASP A 177 -19.13 -17.63 26.78
C ASP A 177 -18.28 -16.54 27.45
N ARG A 178 -17.35 -15.93 26.70
CA ARG A 178 -16.40 -14.94 27.21
C ARG A 178 -16.22 -13.75 26.25
N PRO A 179 -17.23 -12.88 26.14
CA PRO A 179 -17.12 -11.71 25.30
C PRO A 179 -16.09 -10.73 25.85
N PHE A 180 -15.33 -10.08 24.96
CA PHE A 180 -14.46 -8.97 25.27
C PHE A 180 -15.19 -7.66 25.07
N LYS A 181 -14.97 -6.70 25.97
CA LYS A 181 -15.60 -5.38 25.92
C LYS A 181 -14.70 -4.37 25.21
N VAL A 182 -15.22 -3.64 24.25
CA VAL A 182 -14.48 -2.56 23.56
C VAL A 182 -14.33 -1.37 24.50
N VAL A 183 -13.12 -1.16 25.04
CA VAL A 183 -12.78 -0.05 25.96
C VAL A 183 -12.02 1.07 25.28
N GLY A 184 -11.49 0.85 24.07
CA GLY A 184 -10.74 1.85 23.33
C GLY A 184 -10.81 1.65 21.83
N ILE A 185 -10.79 2.77 21.09
CA ILE A 185 -10.71 2.82 19.63
C ILE A 185 -9.50 3.66 19.26
N LEU A 186 -8.58 3.10 18.49
CA LEU A 186 -7.38 3.80 18.06
C LEU A 186 -7.70 4.79 16.91
N ARG A 187 -6.90 5.86 16.82
CA ARG A 187 -6.91 6.75 15.64
C ARG A 187 -6.31 6.04 14.43
N PRO A 188 -6.72 6.42 13.20
CA PRO A 188 -6.13 5.87 11.98
C PRO A 188 -4.62 6.05 11.93
N THR A 189 -3.91 4.98 11.67
CA THR A 189 -2.44 4.94 11.58
C THR A 189 -1.93 4.74 10.16
N GLY A 190 -2.76 4.20 9.26
CA GLY A 190 -2.36 3.76 7.92
C GLY A 190 -1.44 2.53 7.97
N THR A 191 -1.55 1.71 9.00
CA THR A 191 -0.77 0.49 9.22
C THR A 191 -1.70 -0.67 9.58
N PRO A 192 -1.23 -1.92 9.64
CA PRO A 192 -2.05 -3.07 10.04
C PRO A 192 -2.70 -2.95 11.43
N VAL A 193 -2.24 -2.03 12.27
CA VAL A 193 -2.88 -1.70 13.56
C VAL A 193 -4.34 -1.32 13.38
N ASP A 194 -4.68 -0.64 12.28
CA ASP A 194 -6.05 -0.20 12.01
C ASP A 194 -7.02 -1.35 11.80
N GLN A 195 -6.52 -2.51 11.36
CA GLN A 195 -7.29 -3.73 11.11
C GLN A 195 -7.10 -4.81 12.19
N THR A 196 -6.64 -4.43 13.38
CA THR A 196 -6.32 -5.37 14.46
C THR A 196 -7.22 -5.12 15.67
N VAL A 197 -7.68 -6.20 16.30
CA VAL A 197 -8.28 -6.20 17.65
C VAL A 197 -7.17 -6.52 18.63
N HIS A 198 -6.95 -5.66 19.62
CA HIS A 198 -5.89 -5.81 20.63
C HIS A 198 -6.51 -6.20 21.96
N VAL A 199 -6.01 -7.27 22.56
CA VAL A 199 -6.44 -7.77 23.87
C VAL A 199 -5.22 -8.07 24.75
N SER A 200 -5.44 -8.26 26.06
CA SER A 200 -4.36 -8.68 26.95
C SER A 200 -3.91 -10.11 26.66
N LEU A 201 -2.64 -10.45 26.94
CA LEU A 201 -2.15 -11.82 26.86
C LEU A 201 -2.90 -12.71 27.86
N GLU A 202 -3.13 -12.18 29.03
CA GLU A 202 -3.91 -12.85 30.10
C GLU A 202 -5.34 -13.15 29.64
N GLY A 203 -5.94 -12.26 28.83
CA GLY A 203 -7.26 -12.47 28.20
C GLY A 203 -7.26 -13.61 27.20
N ILE A 204 -6.20 -13.72 26.37
CA ILE A 204 -6.02 -14.87 25.45
C ILE A 204 -5.88 -16.16 26.25
N THR A 205 -5.04 -16.20 27.27
CA THR A 205 -4.86 -17.37 28.14
C THR A 205 -6.17 -17.75 28.82
N ALA A 206 -6.89 -16.77 29.35
CA ALA A 206 -8.18 -17.00 30.03
C ALA A 206 -9.25 -17.58 29.10
N MET A 207 -9.23 -17.16 27.84
CA MET A 207 -10.15 -17.68 26.83
C MET A 207 -9.89 -19.15 26.49
N HIS A 208 -8.64 -19.60 26.59
CA HIS A 208 -8.23 -20.98 26.26
C HIS A 208 -8.06 -21.92 27.44
N ILE A 209 -8.25 -21.45 28.68
CA ILE A 209 -7.93 -22.19 29.90
C ILE A 209 -8.69 -23.52 30.02
N ASP A 210 -9.87 -23.61 29.41
CA ASP A 210 -10.72 -24.82 29.42
C ASP A 210 -10.53 -25.68 28.17
N TRP A 211 -9.58 -25.32 27.32
CA TRP A 211 -9.32 -25.97 26.03
C TRP A 211 -8.05 -26.82 26.05
N GLU A 212 -7.71 -27.39 27.23
CA GLU A 212 -6.47 -28.18 27.44
C GLU A 212 -6.32 -29.35 26.45
N SER A 213 -7.43 -29.86 25.91
CA SER A 213 -7.44 -30.92 24.90
C SER A 213 -7.50 -30.41 23.44
N GLY A 214 -7.49 -29.08 23.20
CA GLY A 214 -7.71 -28.48 21.87
C GLY A 214 -9.17 -28.56 21.39
N ALA A 215 -10.11 -28.97 22.26
CA ALA A 215 -11.54 -29.04 22.00
C ALA A 215 -12.31 -28.17 23.03
N PRO A 216 -13.49 -27.62 22.65
CA PRO A 216 -14.31 -26.87 23.59
C PRO A 216 -14.75 -27.76 24.74
N PRO A 217 -14.91 -27.18 25.96
CA PRO A 217 -15.46 -27.92 27.10
C PRO A 217 -16.86 -28.42 26.78
N MET A 218 -17.26 -29.53 27.39
CA MET A 218 -18.64 -30.04 27.26
C MET A 218 -19.64 -29.09 27.91
N GLU A 219 -20.89 -29.12 27.47
CA GLU A 219 -21.96 -28.29 28.09
C GLU A 219 -21.99 -28.47 29.60
N GLY A 220 -21.73 -27.38 30.34
CA GLY A 220 -21.70 -27.36 31.80
C GLY A 220 -20.30 -27.48 32.45
N GLU A 221 -19.24 -27.71 31.71
CA GLU A 221 -17.87 -27.81 32.22
C GLU A 221 -17.07 -26.52 32.10
N SER A 222 -17.62 -25.46 31.45
CA SER A 222 -16.95 -24.18 31.36
C SER A 222 -16.75 -23.52 32.71
N LEU A 223 -15.52 -23.13 33.03
CA LEU A 223 -15.17 -22.45 34.25
C LEU A 223 -15.82 -21.06 34.31
N SER A 224 -16.42 -20.70 35.46
CA SER A 224 -16.96 -19.34 35.59
C SER A 224 -15.84 -18.29 35.58
N SER A 225 -16.14 -17.07 35.11
CA SER A 225 -15.18 -15.96 35.06
C SER A 225 -14.56 -15.66 36.43
N GLU A 226 -15.29 -15.89 37.55
CA GLU A 226 -14.78 -15.70 38.90
C GLU A 226 -13.69 -16.72 39.30
N VAL A 227 -13.78 -17.95 38.81
CA VAL A 227 -12.78 -19.00 39.03
C VAL A 227 -11.53 -18.72 38.19
N ILE A 228 -11.72 -18.26 36.96
CA ILE A 228 -10.62 -17.90 36.07
C ILE A 228 -9.80 -16.75 36.61
N LEU A 229 -10.44 -15.70 37.15
CA LEU A 229 -9.75 -14.54 37.73
C LEU A 229 -8.85 -14.90 38.93
N LYS A 230 -9.08 -16.06 39.56
CA LYS A 230 -8.25 -16.55 40.69
C LYS A 230 -7.09 -17.44 40.28
N ARG A 231 -7.03 -17.86 39.00
CA ARG A 231 -5.92 -18.68 38.46
C ARG A 231 -4.73 -17.81 38.02
N ASP A 232 -3.54 -18.42 37.99
CA ASP A 232 -2.37 -17.79 37.40
C ASP A 232 -2.52 -17.85 35.87
N LEU A 233 -2.87 -16.69 35.26
CA LEU A 233 -3.13 -16.52 33.85
C LEU A 233 -1.86 -16.16 33.06
N LYS A 234 -0.70 -16.63 33.52
CA LYS A 234 0.55 -16.43 32.77
C LYS A 234 0.48 -17.17 31.44
N SER A 235 0.79 -16.46 30.38
CA SER A 235 0.96 -17.07 29.06
C SER A 235 2.17 -18.01 29.12
N GLU A 236 2.01 -19.24 28.66
CA GLU A 236 3.12 -20.19 28.55
C GLU A 236 3.92 -19.97 27.28
N GLU A 237 3.26 -19.48 26.25
CA GLU A 237 3.81 -19.28 24.93
C GLU A 237 3.36 -17.95 24.31
N ILE A 238 4.18 -17.41 23.43
CA ILE A 238 3.86 -16.28 22.56
C ILE A 238 4.32 -16.56 21.13
N THR A 239 3.75 -15.85 20.16
CA THR A 239 4.10 -16.03 18.75
C THR A 239 5.41 -15.35 18.38
N SER A 240 5.64 -14.16 18.91
CA SER A 240 6.84 -13.34 18.67
C SER A 240 6.92 -12.20 19.69
N PHE A 241 8.04 -11.48 19.70
CA PHE A 241 8.13 -10.24 20.46
C PHE A 241 9.00 -9.20 19.77
N LEU A 242 8.68 -7.93 20.04
CA LEU A 242 9.42 -6.78 19.53
C LEU A 242 10.39 -6.30 20.60
N ILE A 243 11.57 -5.87 20.18
CA ILE A 243 12.61 -5.32 21.07
C ILE A 243 12.96 -3.90 20.63
N GLY A 244 13.00 -3.00 21.61
CA GLY A 244 13.67 -1.71 21.50
C GLY A 244 14.89 -1.69 22.40
N LEU A 245 16.02 -1.26 21.83
CA LEU A 245 17.31 -1.23 22.50
C LEU A 245 17.58 0.11 23.20
N LYS A 246 18.42 0.10 24.24
CA LYS A 246 18.95 1.32 24.85
C LYS A 246 19.92 2.05 23.92
N SER A 247 20.69 1.28 23.13
CA SER A 247 21.60 1.81 22.11
C SER A 247 21.61 0.89 20.88
N LYS A 248 21.52 1.47 19.70
CA LYS A 248 21.55 0.74 18.42
C LYS A 248 22.85 -0.01 18.14
N ILE A 249 23.94 0.35 18.81
CA ILE A 249 25.23 -0.33 18.70
C ILE A 249 25.12 -1.82 19.06
N HIS A 250 24.18 -2.17 19.93
CA HIS A 250 23.98 -3.54 20.41
C HIS A 250 23.11 -4.42 19.51
N VAL A 251 22.56 -3.88 18.41
CA VAL A 251 21.62 -4.61 17.52
C VAL A 251 22.25 -5.92 17.02
N PHE A 252 23.42 -5.86 16.42
CA PHE A 252 24.06 -7.04 15.82
C PHE A 252 24.53 -8.07 16.87
N SER A 253 25.03 -7.59 18.03
CA SER A 253 25.47 -8.48 19.10
C SER A 253 24.29 -9.21 19.74
N LEU A 254 23.17 -8.53 20.00
CA LEU A 254 21.98 -9.14 20.54
C LEU A 254 21.30 -10.07 19.52
N GLN A 255 21.23 -9.66 18.26
CA GLN A 255 20.69 -10.51 17.18
C GLN A 255 21.46 -11.83 17.08
N ARG A 256 22.81 -11.78 17.14
CA ARG A 256 23.64 -12.99 17.12
C ARG A 256 23.39 -13.87 18.33
N GLU A 257 23.30 -13.28 19.52
CA GLU A 257 23.04 -13.99 20.77
C GLU A 257 21.71 -14.74 20.70
N ILE A 258 20.63 -14.07 20.26
CA ILE A 258 19.31 -14.70 20.10
C ILE A 258 19.34 -15.82 19.05
N ASN A 259 19.99 -15.58 17.89
CA ASN A 259 20.07 -16.58 16.83
C ASN A 259 20.93 -17.80 17.21
N SER A 260 21.80 -17.65 18.21
CA SER A 260 22.66 -18.72 18.75
C SER A 260 22.12 -19.31 20.05
N TYR A 261 20.92 -18.93 20.46
CA TYR A 261 20.29 -19.41 21.69
C TYR A 261 20.07 -20.93 21.62
N ARG A 262 20.46 -21.64 22.69
CA ARG A 262 20.51 -23.11 22.67
C ARG A 262 19.29 -23.78 23.28
N GLU A 263 18.62 -23.11 24.21
CA GLU A 263 17.46 -23.65 24.91
C GLU A 263 16.25 -23.76 23.97
N GLU A 264 16.13 -22.85 23.00
CA GLU A 264 15.06 -22.80 22.05
C GLU A 264 15.52 -22.28 20.69
N PRO A 265 15.06 -22.86 19.54
CA PRO A 265 15.44 -22.39 18.22
C PRO A 265 14.73 -21.07 17.86
N LEU A 266 15.38 -19.94 18.14
CA LEU A 266 14.87 -18.61 17.87
C LEU A 266 15.45 -18.02 16.59
N SER A 267 14.73 -17.04 16.05
CA SER A 267 15.17 -16.18 14.95
C SER A 267 14.97 -14.72 15.33
N ALA A 268 16.03 -13.95 15.26
CA ALA A 268 16.00 -12.50 15.48
C ALA A 268 16.30 -11.78 14.17
N ILE A 269 15.45 -10.85 13.77
CA ILE A 269 15.58 -10.08 12.54
C ILE A 269 15.56 -8.57 12.82
N MET A 270 16.26 -7.83 11.99
CA MET A 270 16.11 -6.38 11.92
C MET A 270 15.00 -6.04 10.92
N PRO A 271 13.91 -5.36 11.34
CA PRO A 271 12.77 -5.10 10.45
C PRO A 271 13.14 -4.38 9.16
N GLY A 272 14.06 -3.41 9.24
CA GLY A 272 14.51 -2.68 8.05
C GLY A 272 15.25 -3.55 7.03
N VAL A 273 16.03 -4.55 7.50
CA VAL A 273 16.75 -5.49 6.62
C VAL A 273 15.76 -6.47 5.96
N ALA A 274 14.81 -7.01 6.74
CA ALA A 274 13.78 -7.89 6.22
C ALA A 274 12.86 -7.17 5.19
N LEU A 275 12.54 -5.90 5.41
CA LEU A 275 11.85 -5.08 4.41
C LEU A 275 12.68 -4.90 3.13
N GLN A 276 13.99 -4.70 3.26
CA GLN A 276 14.85 -4.57 2.08
C GLN A 276 14.88 -5.88 1.28
N GLU A 277 14.85 -7.03 1.94
CA GLU A 277 14.73 -8.35 1.30
C GLU A 277 13.41 -8.45 0.54
N LEU A 278 12.28 -8.05 1.14
CA LEU A 278 10.98 -7.97 0.46
C LEU A 278 11.04 -7.10 -0.80
N TRP A 279 11.64 -5.89 -0.70
CA TRP A 279 11.77 -5.01 -1.86
C TRP A 279 12.67 -5.59 -2.95
N ASN A 280 13.69 -6.35 -2.60
CA ASN A 280 14.54 -7.03 -3.58
C ASN A 280 13.78 -8.10 -4.35
N ILE A 281 12.93 -8.87 -3.67
CA ILE A 281 12.05 -9.87 -4.31
C ILE A 281 11.06 -9.19 -5.26
N LEU A 282 10.43 -8.11 -4.81
CA LEU A 282 9.42 -7.40 -5.60
C LEU A 282 10.02 -6.56 -6.73
N ARG A 283 11.32 -6.27 -6.70
CA ARG A 283 12.00 -5.42 -7.70
C ARG A 283 11.79 -5.88 -9.14
N THR A 284 11.81 -7.18 -9.38
CA THR A 284 11.63 -7.75 -10.72
C THR A 284 10.24 -7.44 -11.26
N ALA A 285 9.20 -7.65 -10.45
CA ALA A 285 7.83 -7.32 -10.81
C ALA A 285 7.63 -5.80 -11.01
N GLU A 286 8.16 -4.98 -10.09
CA GLU A 286 8.13 -3.51 -10.22
C GLU A 286 8.80 -3.03 -11.51
N THR A 287 9.96 -3.62 -11.86
CA THR A 287 10.67 -3.27 -13.09
C THR A 287 9.88 -3.68 -14.32
N GLY A 288 9.30 -4.89 -14.31
CA GLY A 288 8.43 -5.35 -15.40
C GLY A 288 7.24 -4.42 -15.63
N LEU A 289 6.52 -4.04 -14.57
CA LEU A 289 5.40 -3.09 -14.67
C LEU A 289 5.83 -1.73 -15.22
N ARG A 290 6.99 -1.24 -14.80
CA ARG A 290 7.54 0.04 -15.29
C ARG A 290 7.90 -0.05 -16.77
N VAL A 291 8.53 -1.13 -17.22
CA VAL A 291 8.85 -1.36 -18.63
C VAL A 291 7.57 -1.40 -19.46
N ILE A 292 6.53 -2.15 -19.02
CA ILE A 292 5.23 -2.18 -19.70
C ILE A 292 4.63 -0.77 -19.80
N SER A 293 4.67 0.03 -18.71
CA SER A 293 4.14 1.40 -18.71
C SER A 293 4.85 2.29 -19.74
N TRP A 294 6.17 2.16 -19.88
CA TRP A 294 6.93 2.87 -20.90
C TRP A 294 6.56 2.43 -22.33
N PHE A 295 6.36 1.12 -22.56
CA PHE A 295 5.90 0.62 -23.86
C PHE A 295 4.51 1.13 -24.23
N VAL A 296 3.58 1.17 -23.26
CA VAL A 296 2.23 1.71 -23.47
C VAL A 296 2.30 3.21 -23.81
N LEU A 297 3.14 3.98 -23.11
CA LEU A 297 3.36 5.39 -23.43
C LEU A 297 3.93 5.57 -24.85
N PHE A 298 4.95 4.78 -25.22
CA PHE A 298 5.54 4.82 -26.55
C PHE A 298 4.52 4.48 -27.63
N ALA A 299 3.69 3.45 -27.42
CA ALA A 299 2.59 3.10 -28.32
C ALA A 299 1.57 4.25 -28.46
N GLY A 300 1.23 4.93 -27.36
CA GLY A 300 0.36 6.12 -27.39
C GLY A 300 0.94 7.27 -28.21
N LEU A 301 2.25 7.53 -28.07
CA LEU A 301 2.95 8.55 -28.86
C LEU A 301 3.08 8.16 -30.34
N LEU A 302 3.31 6.89 -30.66
CA LEU A 302 3.27 6.39 -32.04
C LEU A 302 1.88 6.56 -32.66
N GLY A 303 0.82 6.25 -31.90
CA GLY A 303 -0.57 6.50 -32.30
C GLY A 303 -0.81 7.98 -32.63
N MET A 304 -0.25 8.89 -31.83
CA MET A 304 -0.28 10.33 -32.14
C MET A 304 0.39 10.67 -33.47
N ILE A 305 1.59 10.14 -33.75
CA ILE A 305 2.27 10.35 -35.02
C ILE A 305 1.41 9.85 -36.18
N THR A 306 0.85 8.65 -36.05
CA THR A 306 -0.02 8.04 -37.07
C THR A 306 -1.26 8.89 -37.29
N ALA A 307 -1.89 9.40 -36.27
CA ALA A 307 -3.04 10.30 -36.38
C ALA A 307 -2.67 11.62 -37.09
N LEU A 308 -1.53 12.21 -36.72
CA LEU A 308 -1.04 13.44 -37.37
C LEU A 308 -0.68 13.21 -38.86
N LEU A 309 -0.03 12.09 -39.19
CA LEU A 309 0.33 11.73 -40.56
C LEU A 309 -0.88 11.45 -41.44
N SER A 310 -1.87 10.70 -40.94
CA SER A 310 -3.15 10.47 -41.64
C SER A 310 -3.88 11.79 -41.83
N GLY A 311 -3.86 12.64 -40.84
CA GLY A 311 -4.41 13.97 -40.90
C GLY A 311 -3.80 14.87 -41.98
N LEU A 312 -2.56 14.70 -42.36
CA LEU A 312 -1.94 15.50 -43.43
C LEU A 312 -2.64 15.32 -44.75
N ASN A 313 -3.07 14.11 -45.10
CA ASN A 313 -3.76 13.84 -46.37
C ASN A 313 -5.11 14.54 -46.44
N GLU A 314 -5.85 14.58 -45.36
CA GLU A 314 -7.15 15.26 -45.25
C GLU A 314 -7.00 16.79 -45.25
N ARG A 315 -5.87 17.33 -44.76
CA ARG A 315 -5.54 18.76 -44.69
C ARG A 315 -4.81 19.28 -45.91
N ARG A 316 -4.58 18.49 -46.93
CA ARG A 316 -3.84 18.92 -48.15
C ARG A 316 -4.39 20.22 -48.70
N ARG A 317 -5.72 20.33 -48.84
CA ARG A 317 -6.41 21.51 -49.34
C ARG A 317 -6.26 22.71 -48.38
N GLU A 318 -6.39 22.50 -47.05
CA GLU A 318 -6.22 23.55 -46.04
C GLU A 318 -4.78 24.11 -46.06
N MET A 319 -3.77 23.23 -46.17
CA MET A 319 -2.36 23.62 -46.25
C MET A 319 -2.05 24.38 -47.57
N ALA A 320 -2.68 23.97 -48.69
CA ALA A 320 -2.53 24.67 -49.96
C ALA A 320 -3.12 26.08 -49.92
N ILE A 321 -4.31 26.25 -49.29
CA ILE A 321 -4.93 27.57 -49.06
C ILE A 321 -4.06 28.44 -48.13
N LEU A 322 -3.54 27.88 -47.05
CA LEU A 322 -2.63 28.63 -46.16
C LEU A 322 -1.38 29.11 -46.88
N ARG A 323 -0.79 28.28 -47.74
CA ARG A 323 0.37 28.65 -48.55
C ARG A 323 0.03 29.70 -49.63
N SER A 324 -1.14 29.64 -50.26
CA SER A 324 -1.56 30.63 -51.24
C SER A 324 -1.79 32.02 -50.63
N VAL A 325 -2.11 32.08 -49.32
CA VAL A 325 -2.26 33.33 -48.54
C VAL A 325 -0.91 33.78 -47.93
N GLY A 326 0.21 33.07 -48.24
CA GLY A 326 1.56 33.48 -47.85
C GLY A 326 2.13 32.75 -46.61
N ALA A 327 1.49 31.71 -46.10
CA ALA A 327 2.07 30.92 -45.04
C ALA A 327 3.27 30.11 -45.52
N GLY A 328 4.46 30.39 -44.98
CA GLY A 328 5.68 29.67 -45.32
C GLY A 328 5.64 28.20 -44.80
N PRO A 329 6.50 27.33 -45.38
CA PRO A 329 6.59 25.93 -44.95
C PRO A 329 6.94 25.76 -43.45
N SER A 330 7.75 26.69 -42.92
CA SER A 330 8.10 26.73 -41.49
C SER A 330 6.89 26.99 -40.60
N THR A 331 5.94 27.83 -41.03
CA THR A 331 4.69 28.11 -40.31
C THR A 331 3.82 26.85 -40.18
N ILE A 332 3.74 26.06 -41.26
CA ILE A 332 2.99 24.80 -41.28
C ILE A 332 3.66 23.76 -40.37
N SER A 333 4.99 23.66 -40.47
CA SER A 333 5.75 22.77 -39.58
C SER A 333 5.57 23.11 -38.09
N PHE A 334 5.65 24.40 -37.74
CA PHE A 334 5.40 24.87 -36.39
C PHE A 334 3.98 24.52 -35.92
N LEU A 335 2.97 24.67 -36.77
CA LEU A 335 1.58 24.36 -36.46
C LEU A 335 1.41 22.87 -36.07
N LEU A 336 2.07 21.94 -36.81
CA LEU A 336 2.00 20.51 -36.55
C LEU A 336 2.73 20.11 -35.26
N ILE A 337 3.89 20.70 -34.99
CA ILE A 337 4.62 20.49 -33.74
C ILE A 337 3.78 21.02 -32.57
N PHE A 338 3.20 22.20 -32.71
CA PHE A 338 2.31 22.79 -31.70
C PHE A 338 1.07 21.92 -31.45
N GLU A 339 0.50 21.32 -32.52
CA GLU A 339 -0.61 20.38 -32.40
C GLU A 339 -0.22 19.14 -31.58
N ALA A 340 0.95 18.55 -31.85
CA ALA A 340 1.47 17.42 -31.06
C ALA A 340 1.61 17.78 -29.56
N MET A 341 2.15 18.98 -29.27
CA MET A 341 2.30 19.47 -27.92
C MET A 341 0.94 19.66 -27.22
N VAL A 342 -0.03 20.28 -27.90
CA VAL A 342 -1.38 20.52 -27.34
C VAL A 342 -2.11 19.20 -27.07
N LEU A 343 -2.07 18.25 -28.02
CA LEU A 343 -2.69 16.93 -27.81
C LEU A 343 -2.06 16.20 -26.63
N THR A 344 -0.73 16.23 -26.53
CA THR A 344 -0.01 15.59 -25.41
C THR A 344 -0.29 16.28 -24.10
N PHE A 345 -0.26 17.62 -24.06
CA PHE A 345 -0.55 18.37 -22.85
C PHE A 345 -1.99 18.12 -22.36
N THR A 346 -2.96 18.13 -23.28
CA THR A 346 -4.36 17.79 -22.97
C THR A 346 -4.48 16.35 -22.48
N GLY A 347 -3.77 15.41 -23.14
CA GLY A 347 -3.69 14.02 -22.71
C GLY A 347 -3.11 13.85 -21.30
N ILE A 348 -2.09 14.64 -20.95
CA ILE A 348 -1.52 14.67 -19.59
C ILE A 348 -2.55 15.17 -18.57
N LEU A 349 -3.27 16.25 -18.87
CA LEU A 349 -4.29 16.79 -17.95
C LEU A 349 -5.40 15.75 -17.68
N PHE A 350 -5.92 15.13 -18.73
CA PHE A 350 -6.91 14.06 -18.58
C PHE A 350 -6.31 12.82 -17.92
N GLY A 351 -5.05 12.48 -18.19
CA GLY A 351 -4.36 11.37 -17.53
C GLY A 351 -4.22 11.58 -16.03
N LEU A 352 -3.84 12.78 -15.60
CA LEU A 352 -3.81 13.14 -14.18
C LEU A 352 -5.21 13.10 -13.57
N PHE A 353 -6.21 13.62 -14.26
CA PHE A 353 -7.60 13.58 -13.79
C PHE A 353 -8.08 12.13 -13.58
N PHE A 354 -7.88 11.24 -14.56
CA PHE A 354 -8.24 9.82 -14.43
C PHE A 354 -7.43 9.12 -13.35
N LEU A 355 -6.14 9.45 -13.19
CA LEU A 355 -5.32 8.93 -12.11
C LEU A 355 -5.93 9.22 -10.74
N TYR A 356 -6.26 10.49 -10.47
CA TYR A 356 -6.82 10.88 -9.17
C TYR A 356 -8.21 10.31 -8.93
N ILE A 357 -9.06 10.21 -9.96
CA ILE A 357 -10.34 9.51 -9.86
C ILE A 357 -10.12 8.04 -9.50
N THR A 358 -9.20 7.35 -10.21
CA THR A 358 -8.90 5.94 -9.95
C THR A 358 -8.37 5.74 -8.53
N LEU A 359 -7.44 6.58 -8.08
CA LEU A 359 -6.91 6.52 -6.70
C LEU A 359 -8.01 6.77 -5.67
N PHE A 360 -8.89 7.75 -5.91
CA PHE A 360 -9.98 8.07 -5.01
C PHE A 360 -11.00 6.92 -4.89
N VAL A 361 -11.37 6.32 -6.01
CA VAL A 361 -12.31 5.19 -6.05
C VAL A 361 -11.69 3.90 -5.52
N SER A 362 -10.42 3.63 -5.82
CA SER A 362 -9.74 2.40 -5.38
C SER A 362 -9.30 2.44 -3.91
N ARG A 363 -9.11 3.63 -3.34
CA ARG A 363 -8.64 3.81 -1.96
C ARG A 363 -9.45 3.02 -0.93
N PRO A 364 -10.80 3.15 -0.82
CA PRO A 364 -11.57 2.40 0.16
C PRO A 364 -11.47 0.87 -0.04
N LEU A 365 -11.35 0.41 -1.28
CA LEU A 365 -11.17 -1.01 -1.57
C LEU A 365 -9.79 -1.51 -1.08
N LEU A 366 -8.73 -0.76 -1.35
CA LEU A 366 -7.36 -1.11 -0.93
C LEU A 366 -7.19 -1.05 0.59
N GLU A 367 -7.82 -0.07 1.25
CA GLU A 367 -7.85 0.01 2.71
C GLU A 367 -8.61 -1.18 3.31
N THR A 368 -9.79 -1.52 2.79
CA THR A 368 -10.65 -2.58 3.35
C THR A 368 -10.10 -3.99 3.11
N PHE A 369 -9.62 -4.29 1.89
CA PHE A 369 -9.19 -5.65 1.53
C PHE A 369 -7.73 -5.92 1.83
N PHE A 370 -6.87 -4.92 1.76
CA PHE A 370 -5.41 -5.09 1.87
C PHE A 370 -4.77 -4.34 3.04
N GLY A 371 -5.53 -3.51 3.78
CA GLY A 371 -4.98 -2.69 4.85
C GLY A 371 -3.93 -1.67 4.38
N LEU A 372 -3.94 -1.34 3.10
CA LEU A 372 -2.94 -0.46 2.47
C LEU A 372 -3.48 0.97 2.40
N PHE A 373 -2.86 1.86 3.15
CA PHE A 373 -3.16 3.28 3.05
C PHE A 373 -2.35 3.91 1.91
N LEU A 374 -3.04 4.29 0.82
CA LEU A 374 -2.44 5.05 -0.27
C LEU A 374 -2.68 6.54 -0.05
N PRO A 375 -1.63 7.32 0.25
CA PRO A 375 -1.77 8.76 0.35
C PRO A 375 -2.03 9.36 -1.03
N ILE A 376 -3.07 10.18 -1.17
CA ILE A 376 -3.35 10.95 -2.38
C ILE A 376 -2.54 12.24 -2.29
N ASN A 377 -1.34 12.22 -2.85
CA ASN A 377 -0.43 13.36 -2.86
C ASN A 377 -0.48 14.05 -4.23
N PRO A 378 -0.22 15.38 -4.31
CA PRO A 378 0.01 16.04 -5.58
C PRO A 378 1.23 15.44 -6.29
N PRO A 379 1.35 15.62 -7.63
CA PRO A 379 2.48 15.11 -8.39
C PRO A 379 3.81 15.55 -7.77
N SER A 380 4.71 14.60 -7.56
CA SER A 380 6.04 14.88 -7.03
C SER A 380 6.89 15.65 -8.07
N PHE A 381 7.98 16.27 -7.63
CA PHE A 381 8.91 16.92 -8.55
C PHE A 381 9.45 15.94 -9.62
N LYS A 382 9.62 14.67 -9.26
CA LYS A 382 10.03 13.62 -10.22
C LYS A 382 8.94 13.36 -11.28
N ASP A 383 7.67 13.34 -10.86
CA ASP A 383 6.54 13.17 -11.80
C ASP A 383 6.47 14.35 -12.78
N LEU A 384 6.68 15.58 -12.30
CA LEU A 384 6.72 16.76 -13.16
C LEU A 384 7.85 16.70 -14.18
N ILE A 385 9.03 16.21 -13.80
CA ILE A 385 10.15 15.99 -14.74
C ILE A 385 9.75 14.96 -15.81
N ILE A 386 9.15 13.82 -15.40
CA ILE A 386 8.69 12.79 -16.36
C ILE A 386 7.68 13.39 -17.34
N LEU A 387 6.69 14.14 -16.85
CA LEU A 387 5.71 14.81 -17.71
C LEU A 387 6.34 15.81 -18.66
N GLY A 388 7.34 16.57 -18.21
CA GLY A 388 8.13 17.47 -19.05
C GLY A 388 8.90 16.73 -20.15
N VAL A 389 9.53 15.61 -19.82
CA VAL A 389 10.22 14.74 -20.80
C VAL A 389 9.24 14.20 -21.84
N ILE A 390 8.02 13.82 -21.44
CA ILE A 390 6.98 13.34 -22.36
C ILE A 390 6.57 14.43 -23.34
N ILE A 391 6.38 15.66 -22.89
CA ILE A 391 6.06 16.81 -23.76
C ILE A 391 7.20 17.06 -24.75
N LEU A 392 8.45 17.04 -24.27
CA LEU A 392 9.62 17.20 -25.17
C LEU A 392 9.69 16.07 -26.19
N THR A 393 9.45 14.83 -25.78
CA THR A 393 9.42 13.68 -26.70
C THR A 393 8.31 13.84 -27.74
N ALA A 394 7.13 14.28 -27.36
CA ALA A 394 6.03 14.56 -28.29
C ALA A 394 6.37 15.69 -29.27
N MET A 395 7.07 16.73 -28.80
CA MET A 395 7.58 17.80 -29.67
C MET A 395 8.53 17.25 -30.75
N PHE A 396 9.52 16.43 -30.33
CA PHE A 396 10.43 15.79 -31.29
C PHE A 396 9.71 14.85 -32.27
N MET A 397 8.76 14.05 -31.77
CA MET A 397 7.95 13.18 -32.64
C MET A 397 7.08 13.98 -33.62
N GLY A 398 6.59 15.16 -33.23
CA GLY A 398 5.86 16.08 -34.09
C GLY A 398 6.68 16.63 -35.29
N ILE A 399 8.03 16.54 -35.22
CA ILE A 399 8.90 16.92 -36.33
C ILE A 399 8.71 15.98 -37.54
N ILE A 400 8.39 14.70 -37.31
CA ILE A 400 8.21 13.72 -38.41
C ILE A 400 7.10 14.15 -39.39
N PRO A 401 5.84 14.39 -38.95
CA PRO A 401 4.80 14.90 -39.82
C PRO A 401 5.11 16.31 -40.34
N ALA A 402 5.81 17.13 -39.57
CA ALA A 402 6.21 18.47 -39.99
C ALA A 402 7.19 18.43 -41.20
N ILE A 403 8.20 17.57 -41.19
CA ILE A 403 9.12 17.37 -42.33
C ILE A 403 8.36 16.87 -43.57
N LYS A 404 7.41 15.92 -43.38
CA LYS A 404 6.60 15.43 -44.50
C LYS A 404 5.74 16.54 -45.12
N ALA A 405 5.10 17.36 -44.29
CA ALA A 405 4.32 18.52 -44.75
C ALA A 405 5.19 19.59 -45.41
N TYR A 406 6.41 19.82 -44.91
CA TYR A 406 7.38 20.75 -45.50
C TYR A 406 7.76 20.36 -46.91
N ARG A 407 7.97 19.07 -47.19
CA ARG A 407 8.39 18.54 -48.51
C ARG A 407 7.24 18.44 -49.51
N GLN A 408 5.98 18.55 -49.12
CA GLN A 408 4.85 18.50 -50.05
C GLN A 408 4.77 19.78 -50.89
N SER A 409 4.67 19.61 -52.22
CA SER A 409 4.59 20.72 -53.19
C SER A 409 3.24 21.43 -53.15
N LEU A 410 3.22 22.73 -53.51
CA LEU A 410 1.99 23.53 -53.71
C LEU A 410 1.09 22.92 -54.77
N VAL A 411 1.71 22.43 -55.87
CA VAL A 411 1.01 21.84 -57.03
C VAL A 411 0.22 20.60 -56.64
N ASP A 412 0.79 19.78 -55.77
CA ASP A 412 0.12 18.54 -55.31
C ASP A 412 -1.16 18.78 -54.50
N GLY A 413 -1.36 19.97 -53.94
CA GLY A 413 -2.53 20.32 -53.12
C GLY A 413 -3.73 20.84 -53.92
N MET A 414 -3.51 21.30 -55.16
CA MET A 414 -4.55 21.91 -56.03
C MET A 414 -5.05 20.98 -57.14
N THR A 415 -4.38 19.86 -57.40
CA THR A 415 -4.83 18.88 -58.38
C THR A 415 -5.94 17.98 -57.76
N ILE A 416 -7.13 18.03 -58.36
CA ILE A 416 -8.20 17.08 -58.07
C ILE A 416 -7.80 15.74 -58.70
N ARG A 417 -7.37 14.77 -57.91
CA ARG A 417 -7.32 13.37 -58.39
C ARG A 417 -8.73 12.81 -58.27
N LEU A 418 -9.42 12.70 -59.39
CA LEU A 418 -10.64 11.93 -59.57
C LEU A 418 -10.37 10.45 -59.33
#